data_13f80ac23c47f38ed93d6df08c3eca1d
#
_entry.id   13f80ac23c47f38ed93d6df08c3eca1d
#
_cell.length_a   1.000
_cell.length_b   1.000
_cell.length_c   1.000
_cell.angle_alpha   90.00
_cell.angle_beta   90.00
_cell.angle_gamma   90.00
#
_symmetry.space_group_name_H-M   'P 1'
#
loop_
_entity.id
_entity.type
_entity.pdbx_description
1 polymer ?
#
loop_
_entity_poly.entity_id
_entity_poly.type
_entity_poly.pdbx_seq_one_letter_code
_entity_poly.pdbx_strand_id
1 'polypeptide(L)'
;MILPKYKGFEQEKKIGEYTLYLPDPPNLKDIAYKDLPQHKQKFQRTELPKDIMSWDAKARYDFESEEWEKRVNGFWFWNNGQLEYITGTNYLFVNWWKVEGGYPMFTDAQRDLFWLWKFKVIDNPKARGLIFLTGRRFGKTHIGNILGYDKITQLPENQHAGIQSKSAGDA
;
A
#
# COMPACT_ATOMS: atom_id res chain seq x y z
N MET A 1 -22.73 -18.35 -3.31
CA MET A 1 -21.74 -19.03 -4.19
C MET A 1 -20.43 -19.03 -3.43
N ILE A 2 -19.95 -20.18 -2.95
CA ILE A 2 -18.66 -20.26 -2.25
C ILE A 2 -17.59 -20.18 -3.33
N LEU A 3 -16.86 -19.06 -3.37
CA LEU A 3 -15.71 -18.92 -4.28
C LEU A 3 -14.70 -20.02 -3.97
N PRO A 4 -14.06 -20.64 -4.97
CA PRO A 4 -13.01 -21.60 -4.71
C PRO A 4 -11.94 -20.92 -3.84
N LYS A 5 -11.64 -21.52 -2.69
CA LYS A 5 -10.55 -21.09 -1.83
C LYS A 5 -9.25 -21.26 -2.62
N TYR A 6 -8.72 -20.18 -3.13
CA TYR A 6 -7.35 -20.18 -3.64
C TYR A 6 -6.43 -20.55 -2.47
N LYS A 7 -5.56 -21.52 -2.67
CA LYS A 7 -4.59 -21.93 -1.67
C LYS A 7 -3.74 -20.72 -1.30
N GLY A 8 -3.85 -20.26 -0.05
CA GLY A 8 -3.16 -19.06 0.44
C GLY A 8 -4.02 -17.79 0.50
N PHE A 9 -5.29 -17.81 0.08
CA PHE A 9 -6.20 -16.69 0.27
C PHE A 9 -6.98 -16.86 1.58
N GLU A 10 -6.73 -15.95 2.51
CA GLU A 10 -7.53 -15.78 3.71
C GLU A 10 -7.94 -14.31 3.80
N GLN A 11 -9.25 -14.06 3.71
CA GLN A 11 -9.79 -12.71 3.88
C GLN A 11 -9.60 -12.20 5.31
N GLU A 12 -9.72 -13.11 6.29
CA GLU A 12 -9.43 -12.81 7.68
C GLU A 12 -7.93 -12.95 7.94
N LYS A 13 -7.31 -11.90 8.45
CA LYS A 13 -5.91 -11.87 8.87
C LYS A 13 -5.79 -11.48 10.33
N LYS A 14 -4.92 -12.17 11.06
CA LYS A 14 -4.62 -11.85 12.46
C LYS A 14 -3.24 -11.21 12.57
N ILE A 15 -3.18 -10.06 13.24
CA ILE A 15 -1.95 -9.35 13.57
C ILE A 15 -1.99 -9.07 15.07
N GLY A 16 -1.24 -9.85 15.86
CA GLY A 16 -1.35 -9.83 17.32
C GLY A 16 -2.78 -10.14 17.76
N GLU A 17 -3.39 -9.24 18.53
CA GLU A 17 -4.77 -9.36 19.00
C GLU A 17 -5.82 -8.86 17.99
N TYR A 18 -5.37 -8.26 16.88
CA TYR A 18 -6.28 -7.66 15.90
C TYR A 18 -6.66 -8.66 14.83
N THR A 19 -7.96 -8.77 14.59
CA THR A 19 -8.51 -9.44 13.42
C THR A 19 -8.86 -8.39 12.38
N LEU A 20 -8.36 -8.54 11.18
CA LEU A 20 -8.59 -7.68 10.02
C LEU A 20 -9.36 -8.46 8.97
N TYR A 21 -10.25 -7.79 8.26
CA TYR A 21 -10.97 -8.34 7.12
C TYR A 21 -10.52 -7.58 5.87
N LEU A 22 -9.79 -8.27 5.02
CA LEU A 22 -9.31 -7.71 3.77
C LEU A 22 -10.46 -7.60 2.76
N PRO A 23 -10.38 -6.68 1.79
CA PRO A 23 -11.36 -6.59 0.70
C PRO A 23 -11.49 -7.92 -0.05
N ASP A 24 -12.62 -8.11 -0.71
CA ASP A 24 -12.78 -9.26 -1.61
C ASP A 24 -11.74 -9.20 -2.73
N PRO A 25 -11.07 -10.31 -3.05
CA PRO A 25 -10.16 -10.34 -4.18
C PRO A 25 -10.95 -10.18 -5.49
N PRO A 26 -10.35 -9.59 -6.51
CA PRO A 26 -10.93 -9.62 -7.83
C PRO A 26 -11.12 -11.09 -8.25
N ASN A 27 -12.08 -11.31 -9.14
CA ASN A 27 -12.30 -12.62 -9.69
C ASN A 27 -11.11 -13.05 -10.55
N LEU A 28 -10.16 -13.75 -9.94
CA LEU A 28 -8.94 -14.24 -10.58
C LEU A 28 -9.18 -15.53 -11.37
N LYS A 29 -10.34 -15.65 -12.03
CA LYS A 29 -10.86 -16.89 -12.60
C LYS A 29 -9.88 -17.65 -13.48
N ASP A 30 -8.85 -17.03 -14.04
CA ASP A 30 -8.29 -17.58 -15.25
C ASP A 30 -6.76 -17.76 -15.30
N ILE A 31 -6.01 -17.32 -14.27
CA ILE A 31 -4.55 -17.47 -14.33
C ILE A 31 -4.04 -18.13 -13.04
N ALA A 32 -3.63 -19.38 -13.13
CA ALA A 32 -2.92 -20.03 -12.04
C ALA A 32 -1.55 -19.35 -11.86
N TYR A 33 -1.10 -19.21 -10.61
CA TYR A 33 0.21 -18.60 -10.32
C TYR A 33 1.36 -19.16 -11.16
N LYS A 34 1.38 -20.48 -11.38
CA LYS A 34 2.39 -21.16 -12.21
C LYS A 34 2.41 -20.71 -13.67
N ASP A 35 1.30 -20.20 -14.16
CA ASP A 35 1.12 -19.76 -15.54
C ASP A 35 1.43 -18.26 -15.71
N LEU A 36 1.71 -17.56 -14.59
CA LEU A 36 2.12 -16.17 -14.63
C LEU A 36 3.57 -16.02 -15.11
N PRO A 37 3.86 -15.04 -15.96
CA PRO A 37 5.22 -14.65 -16.25
C PRO A 37 6.00 -14.33 -14.96
N GLN A 38 7.29 -14.70 -14.92
CA GLN A 38 8.12 -14.54 -13.72
C GLN A 38 8.07 -13.11 -13.13
N HIS A 39 8.02 -12.10 -13.98
CA HIS A 39 7.93 -10.72 -13.55
C HIS A 39 6.60 -10.35 -12.87
N LYS A 40 5.53 -11.13 -13.06
CA LYS A 40 4.21 -10.95 -12.42
C LYS A 40 4.04 -11.78 -11.15
N GLN A 41 5.05 -12.57 -10.78
CA GLN A 41 4.99 -13.45 -9.60
C GLN A 41 5.41 -12.76 -8.29
N LYS A 42 5.66 -11.47 -8.32
CA LYS A 42 5.97 -10.62 -7.16
C LYS A 42 5.52 -9.20 -7.43
N PHE A 43 5.50 -8.36 -6.39
CA PHE A 43 5.22 -6.94 -6.56
C PHE A 43 6.11 -6.34 -7.65
N GLN A 44 5.46 -5.67 -8.59
CA GLN A 44 6.13 -4.90 -9.64
C GLN A 44 5.83 -3.42 -9.44
N ARG A 45 6.88 -2.62 -9.38
CA ARG A 45 6.75 -1.18 -9.30
C ARG A 45 6.32 -0.64 -10.67
N THR A 46 5.29 0.20 -10.68
CA THR A 46 4.93 0.99 -11.86
C THR A 46 5.98 2.06 -12.06
N GLU A 47 6.52 2.18 -13.25
CA GLU A 47 7.42 3.26 -13.62
C GLU A 47 6.64 4.37 -14.32
N LEU A 48 7.01 5.62 -14.02
CA LEU A 48 6.46 6.75 -14.78
C LEU A 48 6.98 6.67 -16.22
N PRO A 49 6.10 6.57 -17.22
CA PRO A 49 6.53 6.56 -18.60
C PRO A 49 7.31 7.82 -18.96
N LYS A 50 8.46 7.68 -19.59
CA LYS A 50 9.34 8.81 -19.92
C LYS A 50 8.70 9.77 -20.92
N ASP A 51 7.81 9.27 -21.73
CA ASP A 51 7.10 9.96 -22.80
C ASP A 51 5.67 10.38 -22.44
N ILE A 52 5.28 10.27 -21.17
CA ILE A 52 3.90 10.56 -20.71
C ILE A 52 3.43 11.96 -21.12
N MET A 53 4.33 12.91 -21.22
CA MET A 53 3.98 14.29 -21.64
C MET A 53 3.64 14.38 -23.12
N SER A 54 4.05 13.40 -23.93
CA SER A 54 3.71 13.33 -25.36
C SER A 54 2.43 12.52 -25.65
N TRP A 55 1.89 11.85 -24.61
CA TRP A 55 0.66 11.08 -24.76
C TRP A 55 -0.55 11.97 -25.03
N ASP A 56 -1.52 11.44 -25.72
CA ASP A 56 -2.81 12.13 -25.83
C ASP A 56 -3.48 12.28 -24.46
N ALA A 57 -4.39 13.24 -24.35
CA ALA A 57 -5.01 13.59 -23.07
C ALA A 57 -5.78 12.42 -22.45
N LYS A 58 -6.37 11.54 -23.27
CA LYS A 58 -7.13 10.38 -22.79
C LYS A 58 -6.18 9.32 -22.20
N ALA A 59 -5.15 8.94 -22.94
CA ALA A 59 -4.18 7.94 -22.47
C ALA A 59 -3.51 8.37 -21.15
N ARG A 60 -3.15 9.66 -21.04
CA ARG A 60 -2.61 10.21 -19.80
C ARG A 60 -3.63 10.17 -18.65
N TYR A 61 -4.86 10.58 -18.90
CA TYR A 61 -5.93 10.53 -17.91
C TYR A 61 -6.20 9.09 -17.43
N ASP A 62 -6.25 8.14 -18.36
CA ASP A 62 -6.49 6.72 -18.04
C ASP A 62 -5.36 6.18 -17.14
N PHE A 63 -4.10 6.48 -17.45
CA PHE A 63 -2.95 6.10 -16.61
C PHE A 63 -3.00 6.75 -15.21
N GLU A 64 -3.24 8.07 -15.15
CA GLU A 64 -3.33 8.80 -13.89
C GLU A 64 -4.49 8.29 -13.02
N SER A 65 -5.63 7.98 -13.63
CA SER A 65 -6.81 7.44 -12.96
C SER A 65 -6.55 6.05 -12.39
N GLU A 66 -5.90 5.17 -13.15
CA GLU A 66 -5.51 3.83 -12.67
C GLU A 66 -4.55 3.91 -11.48
N GLU A 67 -3.55 4.78 -11.56
CA GLU A 67 -2.59 4.97 -10.46
C GLU A 67 -3.26 5.59 -9.22
N TRP A 68 -4.18 6.51 -9.41
CA TRP A 68 -4.96 7.09 -8.33
C TRP A 68 -5.89 6.06 -7.67
N GLU A 69 -6.53 5.21 -8.46
CA GLU A 69 -7.36 4.13 -7.95
C GLU A 69 -6.56 3.14 -7.10
N LYS A 70 -5.38 2.73 -7.56
CA LYS A 70 -4.44 1.91 -6.78
C LYS A 70 -4.05 2.57 -5.46
N ARG A 71 -3.83 3.89 -5.48
CA ARG A 71 -3.47 4.66 -4.31
C ARG A 71 -4.61 4.81 -3.29
N VAL A 72 -5.85 4.91 -3.73
CA VAL A 72 -7.01 5.05 -2.84
C VAL A 72 -7.46 3.70 -2.30
N ASN A 73 -7.63 2.73 -3.19
CA ASN A 73 -8.27 1.46 -2.86
C ASN A 73 -7.28 0.35 -2.51
N GLY A 74 -6.00 0.47 -2.92
CA GLY A 74 -5.09 -0.67 -2.92
C GLY A 74 -5.50 -1.71 -3.96
N PHE A 75 -4.79 -2.81 -4.00
CA PHE A 75 -5.10 -3.90 -4.94
C PHE A 75 -4.48 -5.22 -4.51
N TRP A 76 -4.91 -6.29 -5.17
CA TRP A 76 -4.37 -7.63 -5.00
C TRP A 76 -3.31 -7.93 -6.04
N PHE A 77 -2.24 -8.60 -5.62
CA PHE A 77 -1.18 -9.05 -6.52
C PHE A 77 -0.62 -10.40 -6.06
N TRP A 78 0.06 -11.09 -6.95
CA TRP A 78 0.75 -12.31 -6.60
C TRP A 78 2.13 -12.00 -6.02
N ASN A 79 2.45 -12.60 -4.89
CA ASN A 79 3.73 -12.46 -4.23
C ASN A 79 4.26 -13.82 -3.79
N ASN A 80 5.24 -14.35 -4.51
CA ASN A 80 5.89 -15.63 -4.21
C ASN A 80 4.91 -16.80 -3.98
N GLY A 81 3.90 -16.93 -4.83
CA GLY A 81 2.93 -18.01 -4.78
C GLY A 81 1.74 -17.77 -3.85
N GLN A 82 1.66 -16.62 -3.22
CA GLN A 82 0.54 -16.21 -2.38
C GLN A 82 -0.14 -14.98 -2.97
N LEU A 83 -1.45 -14.92 -2.80
CA LEU A 83 -2.22 -13.74 -3.15
C LEU A 83 -2.16 -12.75 -1.99
N GLU A 84 -1.61 -11.58 -2.26
CA GLU A 84 -1.37 -10.52 -1.28
C GLU A 84 -2.19 -9.28 -1.61
N TYR A 85 -2.71 -8.62 -0.57
CA TYR A 85 -3.33 -7.32 -0.69
C TYR A 85 -2.37 -6.22 -0.25
N ILE A 86 -2.22 -5.20 -1.07
CA ILE A 86 -1.49 -3.99 -0.72
C ILE A 86 -2.48 -2.82 -0.54
N THR A 87 -2.42 -2.13 0.61
CA THR A 87 -3.22 -0.92 0.81
C THR A 87 -2.70 0.22 -0.06
N GLY A 88 -3.55 1.19 -0.35
CA GLY A 88 -3.15 2.33 -1.18
C GLY A 88 -1.96 3.12 -0.62
N THR A 89 -1.92 3.36 0.71
CA THR A 89 -0.78 4.02 1.36
C THR A 89 0.49 3.19 1.26
N ASN A 90 0.40 1.86 1.40
CA ASN A 90 1.56 0.99 1.21
C ASN A 90 2.02 0.99 -0.26
N TYR A 91 1.08 0.98 -1.20
CA TYR A 91 1.39 1.13 -2.62
C TYR A 91 2.14 2.44 -2.89
N LEU A 92 1.63 3.57 -2.40
CA LEU A 92 2.29 4.87 -2.50
C LEU A 92 3.72 4.81 -1.94
N PHE A 93 3.92 4.14 -0.81
CA PHE A 93 5.22 3.98 -0.16
C PHE A 93 6.21 3.19 -1.01
N VAL A 94 5.86 2.00 -1.47
CA VAL A 94 6.80 1.13 -2.20
C VAL A 94 6.96 1.51 -3.67
N ASN A 95 5.96 2.18 -4.25
CA ASN A 95 5.96 2.52 -5.67
C ASN A 95 6.51 3.91 -5.96
N TRP A 96 6.08 4.91 -5.20
CA TRP A 96 6.34 6.32 -5.54
C TRP A 96 7.20 7.06 -4.51
N TRP A 97 7.32 6.57 -3.29
CA TRP A 97 8.14 7.22 -2.25
C TRP A 97 9.61 6.87 -2.42
N LYS A 98 10.41 7.86 -2.74
CA LYS A 98 11.85 7.68 -2.92
C LYS A 98 12.60 8.00 -1.62
N VAL A 99 13.47 7.10 -1.21
CA VAL A 99 14.42 7.27 -0.11
C VAL A 99 15.86 7.33 -0.66
N GLU A 100 16.85 7.65 0.16
CA GLU A 100 18.24 7.82 -0.29
C GLU A 100 18.78 6.64 -1.10
N GLY A 101 18.44 5.41 -0.72
CA GLY A 101 18.87 4.19 -1.40
C GLY A 101 18.01 3.75 -2.59
N GLY A 102 17.00 4.53 -2.98
CA GLY A 102 16.07 4.16 -4.03
C GLY A 102 14.62 4.07 -3.53
N TYR A 103 13.89 3.05 -3.92
CA TYR A 103 12.51 2.84 -3.49
C TYR A 103 12.46 1.76 -2.39
N PRO A 104 11.58 1.91 -1.38
CA PRO A 104 11.37 0.88 -0.37
C PRO A 104 10.88 -0.42 -1.02
N MET A 105 11.34 -1.54 -0.47
CA MET A 105 10.83 -2.85 -0.89
C MET A 105 9.55 -3.20 -0.12
N PHE A 106 8.68 -3.96 -0.76
CA PHE A 106 7.54 -4.56 -0.10
C PHE A 106 8.02 -5.61 0.94
N THR A 107 7.61 -5.44 2.18
CA THR A 107 7.93 -6.39 3.28
C THR A 107 6.68 -6.69 4.09
N ASP A 108 6.59 -7.92 4.63
CA ASP A 108 5.44 -8.37 5.42
C ASP A 108 5.21 -7.50 6.65
N ALA A 109 6.28 -7.16 7.37
CA ALA A 109 6.16 -6.35 8.58
C ALA A 109 5.63 -4.93 8.32
N GLN A 110 6.04 -4.32 7.19
CA GLN A 110 5.50 -3.02 6.78
C GLN A 110 4.07 -3.15 6.26
N ARG A 111 3.75 -4.22 5.48
CA ARG A 111 2.39 -4.52 5.04
C ARG A 111 1.43 -4.60 6.23
N ASP A 112 1.80 -5.33 7.26
CA ASP A 112 0.98 -5.52 8.47
C ASP A 112 0.72 -4.19 9.18
N LEU A 113 1.72 -3.32 9.25
CA LEU A 113 1.55 -1.96 9.78
C LEU A 113 0.56 -1.14 8.95
N PHE A 114 0.69 -1.14 7.62
CA PHE A 114 -0.23 -0.42 6.74
C PHE A 114 -1.65 -0.99 6.77
N TRP A 115 -1.82 -2.31 6.98
CA TRP A 115 -3.14 -2.91 7.21
C TRP A 115 -3.75 -2.43 8.54
N LEU A 116 -2.99 -2.45 9.64
CA LEU A 116 -3.45 -1.92 10.92
C LEU A 116 -3.83 -0.44 10.78
N TRP A 117 -3.02 0.36 10.11
CA TRP A 117 -3.33 1.76 9.85
C TRP A 117 -4.64 1.93 9.10
N LYS A 118 -4.80 1.25 7.97
CA LYS A 118 -6.02 1.34 7.14
C LYS A 118 -7.26 0.87 7.92
N PHE A 119 -7.24 -0.36 8.40
CA PHE A 119 -8.46 -1.00 8.92
C PHE A 119 -8.78 -0.70 10.38
N LYS A 120 -7.80 -0.30 11.20
CA LYS A 120 -8.02 -0.01 12.62
C LYS A 120 -7.94 1.46 12.99
N VAL A 121 -7.38 2.29 12.11
CA VAL A 121 -7.29 3.74 12.35
C VAL A 121 -8.15 4.51 11.35
N ILE A 122 -7.86 4.38 10.06
CA ILE A 122 -8.57 5.17 9.02
C ILE A 122 -10.05 4.77 8.94
N ASP A 123 -10.33 3.47 8.85
CA ASP A 123 -11.70 2.97 8.71
C ASP A 123 -12.46 2.88 10.04
N ASN A 124 -11.84 3.27 11.15
CA ASN A 124 -12.45 3.26 12.47
C ASN A 124 -12.60 4.69 13.02
N PRO A 125 -13.80 5.28 12.99
CA PRO A 125 -14.01 6.65 13.42
C PRO A 125 -13.77 6.88 14.92
N LYS A 126 -13.68 5.81 15.72
CA LYS A 126 -13.39 5.88 17.15
C LYS A 126 -11.88 5.83 17.45
N ALA A 127 -11.06 5.45 16.50
CA ALA A 127 -9.62 5.39 16.69
C ALA A 127 -9.02 6.79 16.73
N ARG A 128 -8.06 7.00 17.65
CA ARG A 128 -7.32 8.25 17.78
C ARG A 128 -5.93 8.21 17.16
N GLY A 129 -5.46 7.02 16.79
CA GLY A 129 -4.15 6.81 16.22
C GLY A 129 -3.64 5.40 16.46
N LEU A 130 -2.38 5.19 16.15
CA LEU A 130 -1.67 3.92 16.33
C LEU A 130 -0.36 4.18 17.10
N ILE A 131 -0.13 3.40 18.15
CA ILE A 131 1.18 3.33 18.80
C ILE A 131 1.88 2.08 18.28
N PHE A 132 3.01 2.27 17.62
CA PHE A 132 3.76 1.19 17.01
C PHE A 132 5.18 1.13 17.55
N LEU A 133 5.48 0.07 18.31
CA LEU A 133 6.81 -0.19 18.84
C LEU A 133 7.60 -1.09 17.88
N THR A 134 8.72 -0.60 17.41
CA THR A 134 9.53 -1.32 16.43
C THR A 134 11.02 -1.11 16.68
N GLY A 135 11.83 -2.06 16.22
CA GLY A 135 13.27 -2.01 16.30
C GLY A 135 13.90 -0.90 15.44
N ARG A 136 15.23 -0.78 15.54
CA ARG A 136 15.99 0.11 14.65
C ARG A 136 15.92 -0.38 13.21
N ARG A 137 16.06 0.54 12.24
CA ARG A 137 16.11 0.27 10.79
C ARG A 137 14.79 -0.24 10.17
N PHE A 138 13.69 -0.13 10.88
CA PHE A 138 12.36 -0.47 10.32
C PHE A 138 11.86 0.55 9.30
N GLY A 139 12.48 1.72 9.22
CA GLY A 139 12.03 2.82 8.33
C GLY A 139 10.93 3.69 8.94
N LYS A 140 10.84 3.77 10.27
CA LYS A 140 9.77 4.48 11.01
C LYS A 140 9.53 5.91 10.51
N THR A 141 10.60 6.67 10.31
CA THR A 141 10.50 8.07 9.87
C THR A 141 9.85 8.15 8.49
N HIS A 142 10.28 7.33 7.55
CA HIS A 142 9.70 7.31 6.21
C HIS A 142 8.24 6.84 6.22
N ILE A 143 7.92 5.85 7.06
CA ILE A 143 6.53 5.38 7.21
C ILE A 143 5.68 6.48 7.84
N GLY A 144 6.12 7.14 8.91
CA GLY A 144 5.40 8.26 9.51
C GLY A 144 5.15 9.39 8.51
N ASN A 145 6.17 9.73 7.73
CA ASN A 145 6.07 10.77 6.70
C ASN A 145 5.04 10.39 5.63
N ILE A 146 5.06 9.16 5.13
CA ILE A 146 4.12 8.75 4.08
C ILE A 146 2.69 8.64 4.60
N LEU A 147 2.46 8.20 5.84
CA LEU A 147 1.13 8.20 6.45
C LEU A 147 0.55 9.61 6.54
N GLY A 148 1.36 10.58 6.97
CA GLY A 148 0.97 12.00 6.99
C GLY A 148 0.72 12.56 5.60
N TYR A 149 1.65 12.35 4.68
CA TYR A 149 1.55 12.81 3.30
C TYR A 149 0.31 12.26 2.59
N ASP A 150 0.08 10.95 2.69
CA ASP A 150 -1.05 10.31 2.06
C ASP A 150 -2.37 10.86 2.59
N LYS A 151 -2.46 11.07 3.90
CA LYS A 151 -3.66 11.63 4.53
C LYS A 151 -3.97 13.04 4.01
N ILE A 152 -2.99 13.95 4.00
CA ILE A 152 -3.23 15.33 3.54
C ILE A 152 -3.51 15.44 2.06
N THR A 153 -2.95 14.55 1.24
CA THR A 153 -3.13 14.59 -0.22
C THR A 153 -4.41 13.91 -0.71
N GLN A 154 -5.07 13.11 0.14
CA GLN A 154 -6.39 12.55 -0.15
C GLN A 154 -7.55 13.41 0.35
N LEU A 155 -7.30 14.41 1.18
CA LEU A 155 -8.32 15.30 1.71
C LEU A 155 -8.52 16.52 0.80
N PRO A 156 -9.76 17.02 0.66
CA PRO A 156 -10.06 18.02 -0.37
C PRO A 156 -9.46 19.39 -0.11
N GLU A 157 -9.18 19.82 1.13
CA GLU A 157 -8.69 21.18 1.38
C GLU A 157 -7.96 21.33 2.73
N ASN A 158 -6.97 22.24 2.76
CA ASN A 158 -6.38 22.87 3.94
C ASN A 158 -5.96 21.92 5.09
N GLN A 159 -5.41 20.78 4.77
CA GLN A 159 -4.92 19.85 5.76
C GLN A 159 -3.43 20.05 6.02
N HIS A 160 -3.02 19.88 7.26
CA HIS A 160 -1.64 19.98 7.68
C HIS A 160 -1.20 18.72 8.41
N ALA A 161 -0.01 18.23 8.13
CA ALA A 161 0.65 17.21 8.91
C ALA A 161 1.92 17.77 9.53
N GLY A 162 2.11 17.48 10.81
CA GLY A 162 3.32 17.88 11.54
C GLY A 162 4.10 16.66 12.02
N ILE A 163 5.41 16.73 11.92
CA ILE A 163 6.32 15.74 12.49
C ILE A 163 7.10 16.44 13.59
N GLN A 164 7.00 15.86 14.79
CA GLN A 164 7.74 16.36 15.94
C GLN A 164 8.84 15.37 16.32
N SER A 165 10.04 15.86 16.48
CA SER A 165 11.18 15.13 17.00
C SER A 165 11.59 15.66 18.39
N LYS A 166 12.42 14.90 19.09
CA LYS A 166 12.96 15.25 20.39
C LYS A 166 13.80 16.52 20.34
N SER A 167 14.49 16.74 19.24
CA SER A 167 15.31 17.92 19.00
C SER A 167 15.19 18.42 17.56
N ALA A 168 15.49 19.69 17.33
CA ALA A 168 15.45 20.28 15.99
C ALA A 168 16.45 19.61 15.01
N GLY A 169 17.49 18.96 15.51
CA GLY A 169 18.45 18.21 14.69
C GLY A 169 18.01 16.80 14.30
N ASP A 170 16.90 16.30 14.88
CA ASP A 170 16.38 14.95 14.66
C ASP A 170 15.11 14.97 13.79
N ALA A 171 14.62 16.12 13.40
CA ALA A 171 13.39 16.32 12.62
C ALA A 171 13.63 16.31 11.10
#